data_43a80b4ead07e44c4697cdced3e11a36
#
_entry.id   43a80b4ead07e44c4697cdced3e11a36
#
_cell.length_a   1.000
_cell.length_b   1.000
_cell.length_c   1.000
_cell.angle_alpha   90.00
_cell.angle_beta   90.00
_cell.angle_gamma   90.00
#
_symmetry.space_group_name_H-M   'P 1'
#
loop_
_entity.id
_entity.type
_entity.pdbx_description
1 polymer ?
#
loop_
_entity_poly.entity_id
_entity_poly.type
_entity_poly.pdbx_seq_one_letter_code
_entity_poly.pdbx_strand_id
1 'polypeptide(L)'
;MDEKLRILLCEDDENLGMLLREYLQAKGYSAELCPDGEAGYKAFLKNKYDLCVLDVMMPKKDGFTLAQEIRQANAEIPLSS
;
A
#
# COMPACT_ATOMS: atom_id res chain seq x y z
N MET A 1 -14.69 -0.89 20.85
CA MET A 1 -14.15 -1.77 19.83
C MET A 1 -13.11 -1.02 19.00
N ASP A 2 -11.94 -1.56 18.90
CA ASP A 2 -10.84 -0.89 18.22
C ASP A 2 -10.85 -1.20 16.74
N GLU A 3 -10.87 -0.16 15.92
CA GLU A 3 -10.65 -0.32 14.49
C GLU A 3 -9.17 -0.27 14.23
N LYS A 4 -8.69 -1.25 13.47
CA LYS A 4 -7.29 -1.26 13.07
C LYS A 4 -7.07 -0.23 11.99
N LEU A 5 -5.93 0.48 12.05
CA LEU A 5 -5.50 1.32 10.95
C LEU A 5 -5.21 0.43 9.74
N ARG A 6 -5.61 0.90 8.58
CA ARG A 6 -5.51 0.13 7.34
C ARG A 6 -4.37 0.64 6.48
N ILE A 7 -3.51 -0.27 6.10
CA ILE A 7 -2.31 0.06 5.32
C ILE A 7 -2.39 -0.65 3.96
N LEU A 8 -2.20 0.11 2.90
CA LEU A 8 -2.00 -0.45 1.56
C LEU A 8 -0.51 -0.61 1.37
N LEU A 9 -0.07 -1.86 1.15
CA LEU A 9 1.33 -2.20 0.98
C LEU A 9 1.55 -2.71 -0.42
N CYS A 10 2.37 -2.02 -1.21
CA CYS A 10 2.69 -2.43 -2.58
C CYS A 10 4.15 -2.84 -2.65
N GLU A 11 4.38 -4.12 -2.91
CA GLU A 11 5.71 -4.70 -2.96
C GLU A 11 5.72 -5.87 -3.93
N ASP A 12 6.61 -5.83 -4.92
CA ASP A 12 6.67 -6.88 -5.94
C ASP A 12 7.46 -8.12 -5.49
N ASP A 13 8.35 -7.99 -4.53
CA ASP A 13 9.03 -9.15 -3.96
C ASP A 13 8.08 -9.85 -3.02
N GLU A 14 7.63 -11.05 -3.42
CA GLU A 14 6.63 -11.79 -2.68
C GLU A 14 7.07 -12.11 -1.25
N ASN A 15 8.31 -12.53 -1.08
CA ASN A 15 8.81 -12.89 0.24
C ASN A 15 8.92 -11.66 1.15
N LEU A 16 9.46 -10.57 0.63
CA LEU A 16 9.55 -9.34 1.40
C LEU A 16 8.16 -8.78 1.69
N GLY A 17 7.27 -8.82 0.71
CA GLY A 17 5.89 -8.34 0.90
C GLY A 17 5.17 -9.09 2.01
N MET A 18 5.28 -10.42 2.01
CA MET A 18 4.66 -11.23 3.05
C MET A 18 5.26 -10.94 4.43
N LEU A 19 6.57 -10.79 4.49
CA LEU A 19 7.24 -10.48 5.75
C LEU A 19 6.80 -9.12 6.30
N LEU A 20 6.73 -8.12 5.43
CA LEU A 20 6.31 -6.79 5.84
C LEU A 20 4.84 -6.80 6.30
N ARG A 21 3.99 -7.53 5.58
CA ARG A 21 2.58 -7.63 5.99
C ARG A 21 2.45 -8.28 7.35
N GLU A 22 3.18 -9.38 7.58
CA GLU A 22 3.14 -10.05 8.87
C GLU A 22 3.64 -9.14 10.00
N TYR A 23 4.69 -8.37 9.73
CA TYR A 23 5.21 -7.42 10.71
C TYR A 23 4.14 -6.37 11.05
N LEU A 24 3.50 -5.80 10.05
CA LEU A 24 2.48 -4.78 10.27
C LEU A 24 1.28 -5.35 11.02
N GLN A 25 0.86 -6.56 10.66
CA GLN A 25 -0.25 -7.22 11.35
C GLN A 25 0.10 -7.51 12.82
N ALA A 26 1.35 -7.90 13.08
CA ALA A 26 1.79 -8.13 14.45
C ALA A 26 1.79 -6.84 15.28
N LYS A 27 1.97 -5.69 14.63
CA LYS A 27 1.90 -4.40 15.30
C LYS A 27 0.47 -3.89 15.48
N GLY A 28 -0.51 -4.63 15.03
CA GLY A 28 -1.92 -4.27 15.21
C GLY A 28 -2.56 -3.56 14.03
N TYR A 29 -1.86 -3.48 12.89
CA TYR A 29 -2.42 -2.87 11.69
C TYR A 29 -3.11 -3.89 10.82
N SER A 30 -4.04 -3.44 9.98
CA SER A 30 -4.59 -4.24 8.91
C SER A 30 -3.82 -3.88 7.64
N ALA A 31 -3.13 -4.83 7.05
CA ALA A 31 -2.29 -4.57 5.88
C ALA A 31 -2.75 -5.41 4.70
N GLU A 32 -2.98 -4.74 3.58
CA GLU A 32 -3.32 -5.39 2.32
C GLU A 32 -2.11 -5.32 1.40
N LEU A 33 -1.63 -6.48 0.98
CA LEU A 33 -0.46 -6.58 0.10
C LEU A 33 -0.90 -6.65 -1.35
N CYS A 34 -0.36 -5.73 -2.16
CA CYS A 34 -0.55 -5.74 -3.60
C CYS A 34 0.79 -5.97 -4.28
N PRO A 35 0.86 -6.85 -5.30
CA PRO A 35 2.13 -7.25 -5.89
C PRO A 35 2.71 -6.24 -6.88
N ASP A 36 1.92 -5.27 -7.33
CA ASP A 36 2.38 -4.26 -8.26
C ASP A 36 1.54 -3.00 -8.14
N GLY A 37 1.97 -1.94 -8.82
CA GLY A 37 1.32 -0.65 -8.69
C GLY A 37 -0.08 -0.61 -9.30
N GLU A 38 -0.34 -1.41 -10.33
CA GLU A 38 -1.67 -1.45 -10.92
C GLU A 38 -2.68 -2.06 -9.95
N ALA A 39 -2.32 -3.19 -9.32
CA ALA A 39 -3.16 -3.79 -8.30
C ALA A 39 -3.33 -2.85 -7.11
N GLY A 40 -2.26 -2.14 -6.73
CA GLY A 40 -2.32 -1.18 -5.64
C GLY A 40 -3.29 -0.05 -5.92
N TYR A 41 -3.25 0.51 -7.12
CA TYR A 41 -4.15 1.59 -7.47
C TYR A 41 -5.61 1.14 -7.48
N LYS A 42 -5.87 -0.06 -8.03
CA LYS A 42 -7.23 -0.61 -8.02
C LYS A 42 -7.75 -0.81 -6.59
N ALA A 43 -6.91 -1.34 -5.71
CA ALA A 43 -7.27 -1.51 -4.31
C ALA A 43 -7.55 -0.16 -3.64
N PHE A 44 -6.71 0.84 -3.93
CA PHE A 44 -6.87 2.17 -3.37
C PHE A 44 -8.21 2.79 -3.76
N LEU A 45 -8.66 2.57 -4.99
CA LEU A 45 -9.95 3.12 -5.43
C LEU A 45 -11.15 2.43 -4.80
N LYS A 46 -11.00 1.16 -4.41
CA LYS A 46 -12.10 0.37 -3.86
C LYS A 46 -12.24 0.48 -2.34
N ASN A 47 -11.16 0.75 -1.65
CA ASN A 47 -11.11 0.67 -0.20
C ASN A 47 -10.54 1.95 0.38
N LYS A 48 -10.71 2.13 1.68
CA LYS A 48 -10.13 3.26 2.39
C LYS A 48 -8.90 2.79 3.17
N TYR A 49 -7.83 3.54 3.07
CA TYR A 49 -6.58 3.25 3.78
C TYR A 49 -6.15 4.48 4.55
N ASP A 50 -5.40 4.24 5.62
CA ASP A 50 -4.85 5.30 6.46
C ASP A 50 -3.41 5.64 6.08
N LEU A 51 -2.73 4.72 5.41
CA LEU A 51 -1.34 4.88 4.99
C LEU A 51 -1.07 3.99 3.79
N CYS A 52 -0.25 4.47 2.87
CA CYS A 52 0.24 3.68 1.76
C CYS A 52 1.75 3.53 1.87
N VAL A 53 2.24 2.30 1.79
CA VAL A 53 3.67 1.98 1.74
C VAL A 53 3.94 1.42 0.35
N LEU A 54 4.78 2.11 -0.43
CA LEU A 54 4.95 1.84 -1.85
C LEU A 54 6.40 1.57 -2.18
N ASP A 55 6.66 0.45 -2.89
CA ASP A 55 7.97 0.20 -3.47
C ASP A 55 8.08 0.99 -4.77
N VAL A 56 9.13 1.78 -4.93
CA VAL A 56 9.31 2.63 -6.11
C VAL A 56 9.78 1.85 -7.34
N MET A 57 10.25 0.62 -7.17
CA MET A 57 10.83 -0.19 -8.25
C MET A 57 9.93 -1.33 -8.69
N MET A 58 8.62 -1.13 -8.65
CA MET A 58 7.68 -2.17 -9.03
C MET A 58 7.48 -2.25 -10.54
N PRO A 59 7.20 -3.45 -11.09
CA PRO A 59 6.83 -3.60 -12.48
C PRO A 59 5.44 -3.02 -12.75
N LYS A 60 5.11 -2.85 -14.03
CA LYS A 60 3.83 -2.32 -14.55
C LYS A 60 3.63 -0.86 -14.18
N LYS A 61 3.42 -0.57 -12.91
CA LYS A 61 3.25 0.80 -12.43
C LYS A 61 4.18 0.97 -11.24
N ASP A 62 5.23 1.77 -11.41
CA ASP A 62 6.21 1.99 -10.35
C ASP A 62 5.63 2.85 -9.22
N GLY A 63 6.38 2.88 -8.11
CA GLY A 63 5.91 3.57 -6.91
C GLY A 63 5.74 5.08 -7.09
N PHE A 64 6.55 5.73 -7.93
CA PHE A 64 6.41 7.15 -8.17
C PHE A 64 5.13 7.46 -8.94
N THR A 65 4.86 6.69 -10.00
CA THR A 65 3.64 6.86 -10.79
C THR A 65 2.41 6.59 -9.94
N LEU A 66 2.45 5.51 -9.17
CA LEU A 66 1.37 5.16 -8.26
C LEU A 66 1.13 6.27 -7.23
N ALA A 67 2.21 6.80 -6.64
CA ALA A 67 2.08 7.87 -5.66
C ALA A 67 1.42 9.12 -6.24
N GLN A 68 1.77 9.48 -7.49
CA GLN A 68 1.14 10.60 -8.15
C GLN A 68 -0.36 10.39 -8.36
N GLU A 69 -0.75 9.18 -8.79
CA GLU A 69 -2.15 8.87 -9.01
C GLU A 69 -2.95 8.86 -7.70
N ILE A 70 -2.37 8.29 -6.66
CA ILE A 70 -3.01 8.31 -5.35
C ILE A 70 -3.15 9.73 -4.84
N ARG A 71 -2.11 10.55 -5.02
CA ARG A 71 -2.14 11.94 -4.55
C ARG A 71 -3.19 12.77 -5.28
N GLN A 72 -3.43 12.48 -6.56
CA GLN A 72 -4.50 13.14 -7.31
C GLN A 72 -5.88 12.73 -6.80
N ALA A 73 -6.03 11.47 -6.39
CA ALA A 73 -7.30 10.99 -5.85
C ALA A 73 -7.53 11.40 -4.40
N ASN A 74 -6.45 11.54 -3.63
CA ASN A 74 -6.52 11.94 -2.23
C ASN A 74 -5.24 12.71 -1.87
N ALA A 75 -5.38 14.02 -1.69
CA ALA A 75 -4.23 14.90 -1.46
C ALA A 75 -3.62 14.76 -0.07
N GLU A 76 -4.30 14.09 0.86
CA GLU A 76 -3.90 14.10 2.26
C GLU A 76 -3.43 12.76 2.81
N ILE A 77 -3.68 11.65 2.12
CA ILE A 77 -3.29 10.36 2.66
C ILE A 77 -1.76 10.25 2.77
N PRO A 78 -1.22 9.79 3.90
CA PRO A 78 0.21 9.60 4.04
C PRO A 78 0.75 8.55 3.07
N LEU A 79 1.89 8.85 2.46
CA LEU A 79 2.60 7.97 1.55
C LEU A 79 4.01 7.75 2.08
N SER A 80 4.47 6.51 2.01
CA SER A 80 5.82 6.14 2.44
C SER A 80 6.41 5.17 1.42
N SER A 81 7.68 5.30 1.15
CA SER A 81 8.39 4.40 0.24
C SER A 81 9.31 3.46 1.00
#